data_a035ff6bed1fa8a643744cad2c960c12
#
_entry.id   a035ff6bed1fa8a643744cad2c960c12
#
_cell.length_a   1.000
_cell.length_b   1.000
_cell.length_c   1.000
_cell.angle_alpha   90.00
_cell.angle_beta   90.00
_cell.angle_gamma   90.00
#
_symmetry.space_group_name_H-M   'P 1'
#
loop_
_entity.id
_entity.type
_entity.pdbx_description
1 polymer ?
#
loop_
_entity_poly.entity_id
_entity_poly.type
_entity_poly.pdbx_seq_one_letter_code
_entity_poly.pdbx_strand_id
1 'polypeptide(L)'
;MRSAALSGVDVKVMLTARASGDPIPGFAGNTYILDVIGAGVRVFMYEKGYLHAKTISVDSEMCSIGSANIDIRSFSINYELNAVLYSRQLAKELEQSFERDLADCTEFDPAEYETRNAGLRFRDSAARLLSPLL
;
A
#
# COMPACT_ATOMS: atom_id res chain seq x y z
N MET A 1 -3.25 -5.75 8.10
CA MET A 1 -3.84 -4.42 7.92
C MET A 1 -5.36 -4.43 8.13
N ARG A 2 -6.17 -5.14 7.32
CA ARG A 2 -7.65 -5.17 7.48
C ARG A 2 -8.10 -5.52 8.90
N SER A 3 -7.58 -6.60 9.48
CA SER A 3 -7.97 -7.03 10.85
C SER A 3 -7.61 -5.96 11.89
N ALA A 4 -6.48 -5.28 11.74
CA ALA A 4 -6.08 -4.19 12.64
C ALA A 4 -7.05 -3.00 12.53
N ALA A 5 -7.34 -2.56 11.31
CA ALA A 5 -8.27 -1.44 11.06
C ALA A 5 -9.69 -1.76 11.60
N LEU A 6 -10.20 -2.96 11.34
CA LEU A 6 -11.50 -3.43 11.89
C LEU A 6 -11.51 -3.52 13.41
N SER A 7 -10.35 -3.64 14.06
CA SER A 7 -10.20 -3.60 15.52
C SER A 7 -10.02 -2.17 16.07
N GLY A 8 -10.13 -1.14 15.24
CA GLY A 8 -10.04 0.26 15.64
C GLY A 8 -8.63 0.86 15.62
N VAL A 9 -7.65 0.16 15.04
CA VAL A 9 -6.29 0.72 14.84
C VAL A 9 -6.30 1.70 13.66
N ASP A 10 -5.67 2.87 13.82
CA ASP A 10 -5.43 3.82 12.72
C ASP A 10 -4.34 3.25 11.80
N VAL A 11 -4.75 2.71 10.65
CA VAL A 11 -3.86 2.12 9.66
C VAL A 11 -3.76 3.03 8.44
N LYS A 12 -2.56 3.51 8.17
CA LYS A 12 -2.24 4.31 6.99
C LYS A 12 -1.30 3.55 6.06
N VAL A 13 -1.55 3.61 4.77
CA VAL A 13 -0.71 2.98 3.75
C VAL A 13 -0.34 4.03 2.70
N MET A 14 0.92 4.10 2.34
CA MET A 14 1.39 4.95 1.24
C MET A 14 1.83 4.09 0.08
N LEU A 15 1.32 4.39 -1.09
CA LEU A 15 1.61 3.69 -2.34
C LEU A 15 2.09 4.68 -3.40
N THR A 16 2.85 4.23 -4.39
CA THR A 16 3.21 5.08 -5.53
C THR A 16 2.00 5.35 -6.42
N ALA A 17 1.75 6.61 -6.76
CA ALA A 17 0.65 7.00 -7.65
C ALA A 17 0.92 6.57 -9.11
N ARG A 18 2.19 6.55 -9.51
CA ARG A 18 2.60 6.18 -10.87
C ARG A 18 3.38 4.88 -10.85
N ALA A 19 2.79 3.81 -11.34
CA ALA A 19 3.53 2.59 -11.61
C ALA A 19 4.63 2.87 -12.65
N SER A 20 5.88 2.58 -12.30
CA SER A 20 6.96 2.59 -13.29
C SER A 20 6.99 1.22 -13.97
N GLY A 21 6.70 1.16 -15.25
CA GLY A 21 6.75 -0.09 -16.02
C GLY A 21 5.38 -0.61 -16.43
N ASP A 22 5.13 -1.90 -16.17
CA ASP A 22 3.88 -2.56 -16.58
C ASP A 22 2.66 -1.95 -15.84
N PRO A 23 1.63 -1.49 -16.55
CA PRO A 23 0.43 -0.91 -15.94
C PRO A 23 -0.51 -1.96 -15.32
N ILE A 24 -0.38 -3.24 -15.63
CA ILE A 24 -1.30 -4.30 -15.19
C ILE A 24 -1.30 -4.49 -13.66
N PRO A 25 -0.15 -4.52 -12.96
CA PRO A 25 -0.13 -4.53 -11.50
C PRO A 25 -0.85 -3.34 -10.87
N GLY A 26 -0.74 -2.15 -11.48
CA GLY A 26 -1.47 -0.96 -11.04
C GLY A 26 -2.99 -1.10 -11.16
N PHE A 27 -3.49 -1.76 -12.20
CA PHE A 27 -4.93 -2.00 -12.37
C PHE A 27 -5.46 -2.99 -11.33
N ALA A 28 -4.74 -4.09 -11.09
CA ALA A 28 -5.08 -5.03 -10.03
C ALA A 28 -5.03 -4.37 -8.64
N GLY A 29 -4.04 -3.52 -8.41
CA GLY A 29 -3.84 -2.77 -7.16
C GLY A 29 -5.08 -1.97 -6.74
N ASN A 30 -5.78 -1.32 -7.69
CA ASN A 30 -6.97 -0.53 -7.41
C ASN A 30 -8.07 -1.35 -6.68
N THR A 31 -8.26 -2.60 -7.05
CA THR A 31 -9.29 -3.45 -6.42
C THR A 31 -8.89 -3.88 -5.01
N TYR A 32 -7.60 -4.12 -4.75
CA TYR A 32 -7.10 -4.42 -3.41
C TYR A 32 -7.14 -3.19 -2.50
N ILE A 33 -6.91 -1.99 -3.04
CA ILE A 33 -7.05 -0.72 -2.32
C ILE A 33 -8.49 -0.57 -1.80
N LEU A 34 -9.50 -0.81 -2.63
CA LEU A 34 -10.90 -0.76 -2.21
C LEU A 34 -11.22 -1.74 -1.08
N ASP A 35 -10.68 -2.96 -1.15
CA ASP A 35 -10.88 -3.98 -0.12
C ASP A 35 -10.31 -3.55 1.25
N VAL A 36 -9.18 -2.84 1.27
CA VAL A 36 -8.57 -2.39 2.53
C VAL A 36 -9.23 -1.10 3.05
N ILE A 37 -9.61 -0.18 2.16
CA ILE A 37 -10.37 1.04 2.53
C ILE A 37 -11.72 0.65 3.14
N GLY A 38 -12.42 -0.34 2.57
CA GLY A 38 -13.68 -0.86 3.13
C GLY A 38 -13.54 -1.43 4.54
N ALA A 39 -12.32 -1.74 4.99
CA ALA A 39 -12.01 -2.15 6.35
C ALA A 39 -11.57 -0.99 7.26
N GLY A 40 -11.50 0.24 6.76
CA GLY A 40 -11.08 1.43 7.52
C GLY A 40 -9.59 1.80 7.38
N VAL A 41 -8.85 1.18 6.46
CA VAL A 41 -7.47 1.58 6.15
C VAL A 41 -7.49 2.85 5.31
N ARG A 42 -6.66 3.83 5.65
CA ARG A 42 -6.46 5.03 4.85
C ARG A 42 -5.31 4.82 3.86
N VAL A 43 -5.54 5.11 2.58
CA VAL A 43 -4.56 4.89 1.52
C VAL A 43 -4.17 6.23 0.89
N PHE A 44 -2.87 6.47 0.79
CA PHE A 44 -2.27 7.70 0.28
C PHE A 44 -1.43 7.39 -0.97
N MET A 45 -1.68 8.11 -2.05
CA MET A 45 -1.01 7.95 -3.33
C MET A 45 0.11 8.98 -3.44
N TYR A 46 1.37 8.52 -3.36
CA TYR A 46 2.55 9.39 -3.45
C TYR A 46 2.82 9.81 -4.89
N GLU A 47 2.87 11.14 -5.14
CA GLU A 47 2.89 11.69 -6.50
C GLU A 47 4.25 12.22 -6.94
N LYS A 48 5.17 12.51 -6.02
CA LYS A 48 6.43 13.17 -6.31
C LYS A 48 7.45 12.29 -7.04
N GLY A 49 7.26 10.97 -7.00
CA GLY A 49 8.18 10.04 -7.64
C GLY A 49 7.78 8.58 -7.45
N TYR A 50 8.72 7.67 -7.70
CA TYR A 50 8.51 6.24 -7.49
C TYR A 50 8.89 5.85 -6.06
N LEU A 51 7.91 5.51 -5.26
CA LEU A 51 8.10 5.02 -3.91
C LEU A 51 8.42 3.51 -3.95
N HIS A 52 9.63 3.15 -3.57
CA HIS A 52 10.08 1.74 -3.53
C HIS A 52 10.42 1.25 -2.11
N ALA A 53 10.05 2.00 -1.10
CA ALA A 53 10.23 1.62 0.29
C ALA A 53 9.29 0.46 0.66
N LYS A 54 9.78 -0.50 1.42
CA LYS A 54 9.03 -1.59 2.05
C LYS A 54 9.27 -1.51 3.54
N THR A 55 8.53 -0.62 4.17
CA THR A 55 8.66 -0.30 5.59
C THR A 55 7.32 -0.38 6.28
N ILE A 56 7.33 -0.79 7.53
CA ILE A 56 6.18 -0.77 8.43
C ILE A 56 6.66 -0.19 9.75
N SER A 57 5.92 0.75 10.33
CA SER A 57 6.11 1.16 11.72
C SER A 57 4.83 0.89 12.52
N VAL A 58 4.99 0.62 13.79
CA VAL A 58 3.90 0.28 14.70
C VAL A 58 4.09 1.02 16.01
N ASP A 59 3.15 1.91 16.31
CA ASP A 59 2.98 2.60 17.60
C ASP A 59 4.24 3.29 18.13
N SER A 60 5.11 3.77 17.24
CA SER A 60 6.42 4.35 17.57
C SER A 60 7.31 3.43 18.43
N GLU A 61 7.08 2.12 18.42
CA GLU A 61 7.82 1.15 19.24
C GLU A 61 8.69 0.22 18.42
N MET A 62 8.19 -0.21 17.26
CA MET A 62 8.91 -1.13 16.38
C MET A 62 8.72 -0.73 14.91
N CYS A 63 9.65 -1.18 14.08
CA CYS A 63 9.55 -1.04 12.64
C CYS A 63 10.09 -2.27 11.91
N SER A 64 9.63 -2.45 10.67
CA SER A 64 10.16 -3.45 9.75
C SER A 64 10.64 -2.75 8.49
N ILE A 65 11.82 -3.15 8.00
CA ILE A 65 12.44 -2.64 6.78
C ILE A 65 12.97 -3.83 6.00
N GLY A 66 12.65 -3.92 4.72
CA GLY A 66 13.10 -5.06 3.94
C GLY A 66 12.80 -5.00 2.45
N SER A 67 12.82 -6.17 1.83
CA SER A 67 12.60 -6.34 0.40
C SER A 67 11.17 -6.73 0.05
N ALA A 68 10.37 -7.25 1.01
CA ALA A 68 9.03 -7.76 0.77
C ALA A 68 8.03 -6.66 0.45
N ASN A 69 7.45 -6.69 -0.75
CA ASN A 69 6.31 -5.87 -1.12
C ASN A 69 5.03 -6.40 -0.46
N ILE A 70 3.98 -5.57 -0.46
CA ILE A 70 2.64 -6.01 -0.07
C ILE A 70 1.94 -6.57 -1.31
N ASP A 71 2.40 -7.73 -1.76
CA ASP A 71 1.85 -8.45 -2.91
C ASP A 71 1.90 -9.98 -2.69
N ILE A 72 1.16 -10.72 -3.54
CA ILE A 72 1.05 -12.18 -3.44
C ILE A 72 2.40 -12.86 -3.67
N ARG A 73 3.23 -12.32 -4.57
CA ARG A 73 4.52 -12.92 -4.91
C ARG A 73 5.49 -12.82 -3.74
N SER A 74 5.59 -11.65 -3.11
CA SER A 74 6.46 -11.45 -1.95
C SER A 74 6.02 -12.31 -0.76
N PHE A 75 4.70 -12.53 -0.58
CA PHE A 75 4.21 -13.35 0.53
C PHE A 75 4.21 -14.87 0.28
N SER A 76 4.26 -15.31 -0.98
CA SER A 76 4.02 -16.74 -1.30
C SER A 76 5.08 -17.38 -2.18
N ILE A 77 5.86 -16.62 -2.95
CA ILE A 77 6.72 -17.15 -4.02
C ILE A 77 8.17 -16.69 -3.87
N ASN A 78 8.38 -15.38 -3.61
CA ASN A 78 9.72 -14.80 -3.60
C ASN A 78 10.48 -15.13 -2.31
N TYR A 79 11.82 -15.18 -2.43
CA TYR A 79 12.68 -15.10 -1.26
C TYR A 79 12.87 -13.64 -0.86
N GLU A 80 12.34 -13.29 0.31
CA GLU A 80 12.38 -11.92 0.83
C GLU A 80 13.07 -11.88 2.19
N LEU A 81 13.67 -10.74 2.50
CA LEU A 81 14.30 -10.50 3.78
C LEU A 81 13.76 -9.21 4.39
N ASN A 82 13.23 -9.31 5.60
CA ASN A 82 12.82 -8.16 6.40
C ASN A 82 13.52 -8.16 7.76
N ALA A 83 14.11 -7.04 8.12
CA ALA A 83 14.60 -6.80 9.46
C ALA A 83 13.49 -6.19 10.31
N VAL A 84 13.18 -6.82 11.43
CA VAL A 84 12.27 -6.27 12.45
C VAL A 84 13.11 -5.67 13.56
N LEU A 85 12.91 -4.39 13.81
CA LEU A 85 13.71 -3.58 14.73
C LEU A 85 12.82 -3.09 15.89
N TYR A 86 13.13 -3.54 17.09
CA TYR A 86 12.48 -3.06 18.33
C TYR A 86 13.24 -1.83 18.84
N SER A 87 13.03 -0.71 18.17
CA SER A 87 13.68 0.57 18.45
C SER A 87 12.71 1.73 18.30
N ARG A 88 12.37 2.33 19.43
CA ARG A 88 11.51 3.53 19.44
C ARG A 88 12.10 4.70 18.64
N GLN A 89 13.41 4.83 18.63
CA GLN A 89 14.05 5.89 17.86
C GLN A 89 13.83 5.68 16.35
N LEU A 90 14.15 4.50 15.83
CA LEU A 90 14.01 4.19 14.41
C LEU A 90 12.55 4.17 13.95
N ALA A 91 11.64 3.65 14.79
CA ALA A 91 10.21 3.68 14.50
C ALA A 91 9.71 5.12 14.35
N LYS A 92 10.07 6.03 15.28
CA LYS A 92 9.72 7.45 15.20
C LYS A 92 10.34 8.15 13.98
N GLU A 93 11.58 7.84 13.63
CA GLU A 93 12.23 8.42 12.44
C GLU A 93 11.49 8.02 11.16
N LEU A 94 11.05 6.75 11.05
CA LEU A 94 10.23 6.27 9.94
C LEU A 94 8.86 6.93 9.91
N GLU A 95 8.18 7.04 11.05
CA GLU A 95 6.89 7.72 11.14
C GLU A 95 6.99 9.18 10.74
N GLN A 96 8.02 9.89 11.22
CA GLN A 96 8.27 11.27 10.82
C GLN A 96 8.56 11.40 9.33
N SER A 97 9.25 10.41 8.72
CA SER A 97 9.46 10.39 7.27
C SER A 97 8.14 10.21 6.54
N PHE A 98 7.33 9.25 6.97
CA PHE A 98 6.01 9.00 6.42
C PHE A 98 5.11 10.24 6.51
N GLU A 99 5.06 10.91 7.67
CA GLU A 99 4.25 12.13 7.86
C GLU A 99 4.75 13.30 6.98
N ARG A 100 6.05 13.43 6.76
CA ARG A 100 6.57 14.44 5.80
C ARG A 100 6.14 14.13 4.37
N ASP A 101 6.20 12.86 3.98
CA ASP A 101 5.88 12.42 2.62
C ASP A 101 4.37 12.51 2.31
N LEU A 102 3.50 12.52 3.35
CA LEU A 102 2.07 12.77 3.19
C LEU A 102 1.76 14.12 2.52
N ALA A 103 2.63 15.11 2.67
CA ALA A 103 2.47 16.41 1.99
C ALA A 103 2.55 16.30 0.45
N ASP A 104 3.18 15.25 -0.06
CA ASP A 104 3.32 14.95 -1.49
C ASP A 104 2.34 13.84 -1.95
N CYS A 105 1.31 13.55 -1.15
CA CYS A 105 0.33 12.51 -1.42
C CYS A 105 -1.08 13.07 -1.63
N THR A 106 -1.86 12.35 -2.42
CA THR A 106 -3.33 12.48 -2.46
C THR A 106 -3.96 11.27 -1.78
N GLU A 107 -4.91 11.48 -0.85
CA GLU A 107 -5.65 10.38 -0.25
C GLU A 107 -6.59 9.76 -1.30
N PHE A 108 -6.60 8.44 -1.41
CA PHE A 108 -7.41 7.71 -2.38
C PHE A 108 -8.89 7.84 -2.03
N ASP A 109 -9.67 8.42 -2.96
CA ASP A 109 -11.12 8.56 -2.83
C ASP A 109 -11.85 7.38 -3.52
N PRO A 110 -12.49 6.49 -2.75
CA PRO A 110 -13.29 5.40 -3.32
C PRO A 110 -14.49 5.90 -4.14
N ALA A 111 -15.07 7.07 -3.81
CA ALA A 111 -16.18 7.62 -4.56
C ALA A 111 -15.76 8.06 -5.98
N GLU A 112 -14.57 8.64 -6.11
CA GLU A 112 -14.00 8.96 -7.42
C GLU A 112 -13.78 7.68 -8.27
N TYR A 113 -13.30 6.60 -7.63
CA TYR A 113 -13.13 5.32 -8.33
C TYR A 113 -14.48 4.74 -8.81
N GLU A 114 -15.55 4.85 -8.02
CA GLU A 114 -16.87 4.34 -8.38
C GLU A 114 -17.50 5.10 -9.57
N THR A 115 -17.17 6.37 -9.76
CA THR A 115 -17.63 7.17 -10.91
C THR A 115 -16.92 6.81 -12.22
N ARG A 116 -15.86 6.00 -12.19
CA ARG A 116 -15.15 5.56 -13.40
C ARG A 116 -16.06 4.75 -14.32
N ASN A 117 -15.76 4.85 -15.62
CA ASN A 117 -16.44 4.08 -16.64
C ASN A 117 -16.44 2.58 -16.32
N ALA A 118 -17.58 1.90 -16.52
CA ALA A 118 -17.73 0.46 -16.25
C ALA A 118 -16.68 -0.41 -16.96
N GLY A 119 -16.23 -0.03 -18.16
CA GLY A 119 -15.16 -0.71 -18.89
C GLY A 119 -13.80 -0.65 -18.17
N LEU A 120 -13.47 0.47 -17.52
CA LEU A 120 -12.24 0.60 -16.72
C LEU A 120 -12.31 -0.26 -15.45
N ARG A 121 -13.46 -0.28 -14.78
CA ARG A 121 -13.69 -1.14 -13.60
C ARG A 121 -13.61 -2.61 -13.95
N PHE A 122 -14.17 -3.01 -15.11
CA PHE A 122 -14.07 -4.38 -15.60
C PHE A 122 -12.61 -4.77 -15.89
N ARG A 123 -11.83 -3.88 -16.53
CA ARG A 123 -10.40 -4.08 -16.78
C ARG A 123 -9.63 -4.30 -15.46
N ASP A 124 -9.87 -3.47 -14.45
CA ASP A 124 -9.21 -3.55 -13.14
C ASP A 124 -9.55 -4.89 -12.44
N SER A 125 -10.81 -5.33 -12.54
CA SER A 125 -11.26 -6.63 -12.02
C SER A 125 -10.66 -7.81 -12.78
N ALA A 126 -10.53 -7.73 -14.10
CA ALA A 126 -9.88 -8.75 -14.91
C ALA A 126 -8.37 -8.84 -14.61
N ALA A 127 -7.69 -7.70 -14.42
CA ALA A 127 -6.29 -7.66 -14.02
C ALA A 127 -6.05 -8.34 -12.66
N ARG A 128 -7.01 -8.27 -11.74
CA ARG A 128 -6.94 -8.96 -10.44
C ARG A 128 -6.84 -10.49 -10.60
N LEU A 129 -7.50 -11.08 -11.59
CA LEU A 129 -7.42 -12.52 -11.85
C LEU A 129 -6.02 -12.96 -12.31
N LEU A 130 -5.26 -12.03 -12.92
CA LEU A 130 -3.90 -12.27 -13.38
C LEU A 130 -2.85 -11.95 -12.30
N SER A 131 -3.26 -11.30 -11.21
CA SER A 131 -2.35 -10.85 -10.12
C SER A 131 -1.43 -11.95 -9.56
N PRO A 132 -1.83 -13.23 -9.45
CA PRO A 132 -0.91 -14.30 -9.01
C PRO A 132 0.21 -14.62 -10.01
N LEU A 133 0.10 -14.14 -11.26
CA LEU A 133 1.06 -14.39 -12.35
C LEU A 133 1.98 -13.17 -12.59
N LEU A 134 1.65 -12.02 -12.01
CA LEU A 134 2.33 -10.74 -12.13
C LEU A 134 3.22 -10.49 -10.92
#